data_e0a53bbed6e5d377a98548bed8d96694
#
_entry.id   e0a53bbed6e5d377a98548bed8d96694
#
_cell.length_a   1.000
_cell.length_b   1.000
_cell.length_c   1.000
_cell.angle_alpha   90.00
_cell.angle_beta   90.00
_cell.angle_gamma   90.00
#
_symmetry.space_group_name_H-M   'P 1'
#
loop_
_entity.id
_entity.type
_entity.pdbx_description
1 polymer ?
#
loop_
_entity_poly.entity_id
_entity_poly.type
_entity_poly.pdbx_seq_one_letter_code
_entity_poly.pdbx_strand_id
1 'polypeptide(L)'
;MVLSQSAIDMAPPFNTVSRYFFFGLFALILSITTLFLGDASLSLLDFRFAGVLHVYLLGFVMSVILGALYQLIPVVLEAPFYTLKGSFWLFVLFVFGALGLSFGMLFGQMPLMHGGGALVYAALAWFGFLFMASFLHVKKWSIVTAFLFCASVWLLVGISLGFVALLGFSGVDFGIDLANLVARHAFISLGGFVFFVVMGVSLVLLPMFSLSHGVSTIYMKFAFVFMNFGLLLALLGALHVTVGLVVVGLVFYIYQYALILKNRMRKKREYWFYHVSFALFSLSLALVFGFLGAMSMDENLIKIALWFVLVGFGFHFIVGHLYKILPFLIWYEFISPLVGKQKVPMLHEMIDEKGAYIQLILSSFGVLIYGIGLVLHVKSILILGVVCLLVAALFLLKVLYGTYKFKNTGVTK
;
A
#
# COMPACT_ATOMS: atom_id res chain seq x y z
N MET A 1 -14.58 -18.44 -5.05
CA MET A 1 -13.36 -18.97 -5.69
C MET A 1 -12.76 -19.95 -4.70
N VAL A 2 -12.79 -21.23 -4.97
CA VAL A 2 -12.04 -22.24 -4.22
C VAL A 2 -10.63 -22.15 -4.78
N LEU A 3 -9.64 -21.83 -3.94
CA LEU A 3 -8.24 -21.84 -4.37
C LEU A 3 -7.91 -23.23 -4.89
N SER A 4 -7.32 -23.32 -6.08
CA SER A 4 -6.87 -24.61 -6.61
C SER A 4 -5.74 -25.16 -5.72
N GLN A 5 -5.70 -26.47 -5.51
CA GLN A 5 -4.63 -27.10 -4.73
C GLN A 5 -3.25 -26.70 -5.26
N SER A 6 -3.11 -26.59 -6.58
CA SER A 6 -1.87 -26.15 -7.21
C SER A 6 -1.44 -24.73 -6.86
N ALA A 7 -2.37 -23.78 -6.67
CA ALA A 7 -2.04 -22.40 -6.25
C ALA A 7 -1.56 -22.36 -4.80
N ILE A 8 -2.07 -23.27 -3.99
CA ILE A 8 -1.68 -23.45 -2.59
C ILE A 8 -0.25 -24.01 -2.49
N ASP A 9 0.08 -25.00 -3.28
CA ASP A 9 1.40 -25.65 -3.31
C ASP A 9 2.52 -24.70 -3.81
N MET A 10 2.16 -23.63 -4.53
CA MET A 10 3.09 -22.59 -4.99
C MET A 10 3.28 -21.43 -4.00
N ALA A 11 2.59 -21.45 -2.85
CA ALA A 11 2.70 -20.38 -1.86
C ALA A 11 4.11 -20.31 -1.27
N PRO A 12 4.66 -19.09 -1.04
CA PRO A 12 5.96 -18.94 -0.41
C PRO A 12 5.88 -19.30 1.08
N PRO A 13 7.01 -19.70 1.71
CA PRO A 13 7.06 -19.90 3.16
C PRO A 13 6.63 -18.64 3.93
N PHE A 14 5.92 -18.80 5.04
CA PHE A 14 5.46 -17.71 5.89
C PHE A 14 6.55 -16.68 6.23
N ASN A 15 7.76 -17.14 6.52
CA ASN A 15 8.89 -16.28 6.84
C ASN A 15 9.26 -15.31 5.68
N THR A 16 8.99 -15.66 4.43
CA THR A 16 9.23 -14.77 3.28
C THR A 16 8.29 -13.57 3.29
N VAL A 17 7.03 -13.79 3.66
CA VAL A 17 5.98 -12.77 3.72
C VAL A 17 6.03 -11.97 5.02
N SER A 18 6.10 -12.67 6.15
CA SER A 18 5.95 -12.08 7.48
C SER A 18 7.03 -11.07 7.84
N ARG A 19 8.28 -11.24 7.36
CA ARG A 19 9.36 -10.26 7.60
C ARG A 19 9.02 -8.88 7.07
N TYR A 20 8.37 -8.80 5.91
CA TYR A 20 7.90 -7.54 5.33
C TYR A 20 6.75 -6.94 6.14
N PHE A 21 5.80 -7.77 6.60
CA PHE A 21 4.69 -7.28 7.43
C PHE A 21 5.17 -6.76 8.79
N PHE A 22 6.11 -7.45 9.44
CA PHE A 22 6.67 -6.99 10.72
C PHE A 22 7.49 -5.71 10.57
N PHE A 23 8.32 -5.63 9.54
CA PHE A 23 9.02 -4.37 9.25
C PHE A 23 8.04 -3.26 8.91
N GLY A 24 7.00 -3.54 8.13
CA GLY A 24 5.94 -2.58 7.81
C GLY A 24 5.24 -2.04 9.05
N LEU A 25 4.90 -2.90 10.01
CA LEU A 25 4.27 -2.48 11.27
C LEU A 25 5.22 -1.63 12.14
N PHE A 26 6.50 -2.00 12.21
CA PHE A 26 7.52 -1.17 12.86
C PHE A 26 7.64 0.20 12.20
N ALA A 27 7.75 0.23 10.88
CA ALA A 27 7.88 1.46 10.11
C ALA A 27 6.59 2.33 10.16
N LEU A 28 5.42 1.73 10.33
CA LEU A 28 4.18 2.47 10.57
C LEU A 28 4.26 3.31 11.87
N ILE A 29 4.69 2.69 12.97
CA ILE A 29 4.86 3.42 14.24
C ILE A 29 5.90 4.53 14.07
N LEU A 30 7.01 4.21 13.43
CA LEU A 30 8.07 5.17 13.13
C LEU A 30 7.56 6.33 12.28
N SER A 31 6.76 6.07 11.23
CA SER A 31 6.20 7.11 10.38
C SER A 31 5.21 8.03 11.12
N ILE A 32 4.37 7.46 12.01
CA ILE A 32 3.46 8.26 12.83
C ILE A 32 4.27 9.13 13.80
N THR A 33 5.36 8.62 14.38
CA THR A 33 6.21 9.44 15.26
C THR A 33 6.94 10.56 14.51
N THR A 34 7.29 10.37 13.23
CA THR A 34 7.88 11.46 12.43
C THR A 34 6.90 12.60 12.16
N LEU A 35 5.58 12.37 12.24
CA LEU A 35 4.59 13.45 12.12
C LEU A 35 4.65 14.44 13.27
N PHE A 36 5.14 14.05 14.47
CA PHE A 36 5.40 15.00 15.55
C PHE A 36 6.58 15.96 15.26
N LEU A 37 7.52 15.51 14.41
CA LEU A 37 8.65 16.31 13.93
C LEU A 37 8.27 17.12 12.69
N GLY A 38 7.16 16.75 12.05
CA GLY A 38 6.68 17.37 10.82
C GLY A 38 6.13 18.77 11.07
N ASP A 39 6.36 19.65 10.12
CA ASP A 39 5.72 20.96 10.03
C ASP A 39 4.80 20.94 8.80
N ALA A 40 3.50 21.12 9.02
CA ALA A 40 2.51 21.15 7.95
C ALA A 40 2.70 22.34 6.98
N SER A 41 3.49 23.36 7.36
CA SER A 41 3.84 24.49 6.50
C SER A 41 4.93 24.19 5.47
N LEU A 42 5.67 23.06 5.60
CA LEU A 42 6.72 22.69 4.65
C LEU A 42 6.15 22.53 3.23
N SER A 43 6.88 23.02 2.23
CA SER A 43 6.54 22.81 0.82
C SER A 43 6.58 21.32 0.47
N LEU A 44 5.83 20.92 -0.57
CA LEU A 44 5.86 19.57 -1.14
C LEU A 44 7.27 19.18 -1.66
N LEU A 45 8.12 20.15 -1.95
CA LEU A 45 9.50 19.96 -2.40
C LEU A 45 10.53 19.96 -1.26
N ASP A 46 10.12 20.19 -0.01
CA ASP A 46 11.04 20.13 1.14
C ASP A 46 11.47 18.68 1.41
N PHE A 47 12.78 18.46 1.57
CA PHE A 47 13.32 17.12 1.86
C PHE A 47 12.75 16.49 3.14
N ARG A 48 12.46 17.28 4.17
CA ARG A 48 11.88 16.79 5.42
C ARG A 48 10.47 16.25 5.18
N PHE A 49 9.67 16.97 4.35
CA PHE A 49 8.36 16.52 3.94
C PHE A 49 8.48 15.18 3.14
N ALA A 50 9.38 15.14 2.16
CA ALA A 50 9.66 13.94 1.40
C ALA A 50 10.16 12.79 2.30
N GLY A 51 11.01 13.07 3.28
CA GLY A 51 11.51 12.10 4.26
C GLY A 51 10.38 11.45 5.06
N VAL A 52 9.47 12.25 5.63
CA VAL A 52 8.27 11.75 6.34
C VAL A 52 7.43 10.86 5.43
N LEU A 53 7.19 11.31 4.18
CA LEU A 53 6.44 10.51 3.20
C LEU A 53 7.14 9.19 2.89
N HIS A 54 8.46 9.17 2.72
CA HIS A 54 9.20 7.95 2.38
C HIS A 54 9.29 6.96 3.54
N VAL A 55 9.37 7.44 4.81
CA VAL A 55 9.22 6.52 5.98
C VAL A 55 7.90 5.78 5.90
N TYR A 56 6.80 6.47 5.58
CA TYR A 56 5.49 5.85 5.45
C TYR A 56 5.37 4.98 4.19
N LEU A 57 5.72 5.53 3.02
CA LEU A 57 5.52 4.86 1.73
C LEU A 57 6.44 3.65 1.55
N LEU A 58 7.75 3.79 1.78
CA LEU A 58 8.69 2.69 1.66
C LEU A 58 8.61 1.77 2.90
N GLY A 59 8.61 2.37 4.09
CA GLY A 59 8.61 1.60 5.32
C GLY A 59 7.35 0.78 5.53
N PHE A 60 6.17 1.37 5.44
CA PHE A 60 4.90 0.69 5.68
C PHE A 60 4.23 0.19 4.40
N VAL A 61 3.84 1.09 3.50
CA VAL A 61 3.01 0.73 2.34
C VAL A 61 3.73 -0.25 1.42
N MET A 62 4.94 0.09 1.00
CA MET A 62 5.74 -0.75 0.10
C MET A 62 6.08 -2.09 0.75
N SER A 63 6.49 -2.10 2.03
CA SER A 63 6.76 -3.35 2.74
C SER A 63 5.58 -4.29 2.71
N VAL A 64 4.39 -3.80 3.08
CA VAL A 64 3.20 -4.67 3.09
C VAL A 64 2.84 -5.12 1.67
N ILE A 65 2.96 -4.25 0.66
CA ILE A 65 2.72 -4.61 -0.74
C ILE A 65 3.70 -5.70 -1.20
N LEU A 66 5.01 -5.55 -0.95
CA LEU A 66 6.01 -6.55 -1.35
C LEU A 66 5.74 -7.90 -0.69
N GLY A 67 5.49 -7.92 0.62
CA GLY A 67 5.11 -9.13 1.34
C GLY A 67 3.84 -9.77 0.79
N ALA A 68 2.81 -8.95 0.55
CA ALA A 68 1.54 -9.41 -0.01
C ALA A 68 1.69 -9.96 -1.43
N LEU A 69 2.49 -9.33 -2.30
CA LEU A 69 2.71 -9.78 -3.67
C LEU A 69 3.41 -11.14 -3.73
N TYR A 70 4.38 -11.43 -2.85
CA TYR A 70 4.95 -12.78 -2.78
C TYR A 70 3.87 -13.84 -2.59
N GLN A 71 2.86 -13.56 -1.74
CA GLN A 71 1.75 -14.48 -1.47
C GLN A 71 0.66 -14.45 -2.55
N LEU A 72 0.30 -13.26 -3.03
CA LEU A 72 -0.85 -13.08 -3.90
C LEU A 72 -0.57 -13.46 -5.35
N ILE A 73 0.67 -13.30 -5.83
CA ILE A 73 1.04 -13.64 -7.21
C ILE A 73 0.72 -15.11 -7.51
N PRO A 74 1.17 -16.12 -6.73
CA PRO A 74 0.78 -17.51 -6.98
C PRO A 74 -0.73 -17.74 -6.98
N VAL A 75 -1.45 -17.07 -6.09
CA VAL A 75 -2.90 -17.22 -5.93
C VAL A 75 -3.67 -16.57 -7.09
N VAL A 76 -3.27 -15.36 -7.48
CA VAL A 76 -4.00 -14.54 -8.45
C VAL A 76 -3.68 -14.91 -9.89
N LEU A 77 -2.41 -15.25 -10.15
CA LEU A 77 -1.93 -15.60 -11.49
C LEU A 77 -2.01 -17.12 -11.77
N GLU A 78 -2.30 -17.94 -10.75
CA GLU A 78 -2.21 -19.41 -10.83
C GLU A 78 -0.84 -19.85 -11.41
N ALA A 79 0.22 -19.11 -11.06
CA ALA A 79 1.59 -19.31 -11.52
C ALA A 79 2.58 -19.02 -10.38
N PRO A 80 3.71 -19.72 -10.28
CA PRO A 80 4.67 -19.49 -9.22
C PRO A 80 5.27 -18.07 -9.32
N PHE A 81 5.67 -17.49 -8.19
CA PHE A 81 6.59 -16.38 -8.22
C PHE A 81 7.90 -16.85 -8.88
N TYR A 82 8.47 -16.06 -9.77
CA TYR A 82 9.58 -16.50 -10.65
C TYR A 82 10.70 -17.21 -9.90
N THR A 83 11.15 -16.67 -8.77
CA THR A 83 12.07 -17.33 -7.85
C THR A 83 12.04 -16.67 -6.46
N LEU A 84 12.20 -17.48 -5.42
CA LEU A 84 12.39 -16.99 -4.04
C LEU A 84 13.87 -16.93 -3.64
N LYS A 85 14.78 -17.36 -4.52
CA LYS A 85 16.22 -17.29 -4.25
C LYS A 85 16.65 -15.84 -4.07
N GLY A 86 17.43 -15.58 -3.01
CA GLY A 86 17.86 -14.23 -2.67
C GLY A 86 16.81 -13.33 -2.01
N SER A 87 15.58 -13.79 -1.76
CA SER A 87 14.51 -12.99 -1.14
C SER A 87 14.89 -12.42 0.24
N PHE A 88 15.77 -13.07 0.98
CA PHE A 88 16.30 -12.54 2.24
C PHE A 88 17.22 -11.34 2.00
N TRP A 89 18.17 -11.43 1.09
CA TRP A 89 19.07 -10.32 0.78
C TRP A 89 18.34 -9.14 0.14
N LEU A 90 17.36 -9.43 -0.71
CA LEU A 90 16.47 -8.40 -1.25
C LEU A 90 15.76 -7.64 -0.12
N PHE A 91 15.23 -8.34 0.88
CA PHE A 91 14.63 -7.73 2.06
C PHE A 91 15.63 -6.88 2.84
N VAL A 92 16.85 -7.36 3.08
CA VAL A 92 17.90 -6.62 3.78
C VAL A 92 18.25 -5.33 3.05
N LEU A 93 18.51 -5.41 1.74
CA LEU A 93 18.80 -4.24 0.90
C LEU A 93 17.64 -3.23 0.92
N PHE A 94 16.41 -3.74 0.83
CA PHE A 94 15.21 -2.91 0.89
C PHE A 94 15.08 -2.16 2.21
N VAL A 95 15.25 -2.84 3.36
CA VAL A 95 15.13 -2.23 4.69
C VAL A 95 16.17 -1.14 4.90
N PHE A 96 17.44 -1.45 4.67
CA PHE A 96 18.52 -0.47 4.85
C PHE A 96 18.41 0.68 3.85
N GLY A 97 18.01 0.38 2.61
CA GLY A 97 17.77 1.39 1.59
C GLY A 97 16.60 2.32 1.95
N ALA A 98 15.46 1.77 2.36
CA ALA A 98 14.27 2.52 2.73
C ALA A 98 14.54 3.45 3.93
N LEU A 99 15.18 2.93 4.99
CA LEU A 99 15.55 3.72 6.16
C LEU A 99 16.62 4.77 5.82
N GLY A 100 17.67 4.36 5.09
CA GLY A 100 18.76 5.26 4.71
C GLY A 100 18.27 6.46 3.86
N LEU A 101 17.48 6.19 2.82
CA LEU A 101 16.90 7.24 1.99
C LEU A 101 16.00 8.17 2.81
N SER A 102 15.06 7.60 3.57
CA SER A 102 14.06 8.36 4.32
C SER A 102 14.70 9.24 5.41
N PHE A 103 15.61 8.68 6.19
CA PHE A 103 16.30 9.44 7.24
C PHE A 103 17.35 10.40 6.67
N GLY A 104 17.99 10.05 5.54
CA GLY A 104 18.86 10.96 4.81
C GLY A 104 18.11 12.22 4.38
N MET A 105 16.89 12.07 3.84
CA MET A 105 16.01 13.20 3.51
C MET A 105 15.56 13.97 4.77
N LEU A 106 15.06 13.26 5.78
CA LEU A 106 14.49 13.85 7.00
C LEU A 106 15.50 14.71 7.76
N PHE A 107 16.76 14.29 7.82
CA PHE A 107 17.84 14.96 8.54
C PHE A 107 18.84 15.72 7.65
N GLY A 108 18.57 15.81 6.34
CA GLY A 108 19.44 16.52 5.40
C GLY A 108 20.83 15.88 5.22
N GLN A 109 20.96 14.56 5.46
CA GLN A 109 22.23 13.85 5.38
C GLN A 109 22.43 13.27 3.97
N MET A 110 23.04 14.05 3.07
CA MET A 110 23.25 13.71 1.65
C MET A 110 23.90 12.33 1.44
N PRO A 111 25.01 11.95 2.12
CA PRO A 111 25.61 10.63 1.92
C PRO A 111 24.65 9.47 2.28
N LEU A 112 23.87 9.63 3.36
CA LEU A 112 22.89 8.65 3.78
C LEU A 112 21.72 8.55 2.79
N MET A 113 21.27 9.71 2.28
CA MET A 113 20.21 9.78 1.27
C MET A 113 20.62 9.07 -0.02
N HIS A 114 21.83 9.34 -0.53
CA HIS A 114 22.32 8.72 -1.78
C HIS A 114 22.60 7.24 -1.61
N GLY A 115 23.29 6.84 -0.53
CA GLY A 115 23.56 5.43 -0.25
C GLY A 115 22.25 4.64 -0.04
N GLY A 116 21.33 5.17 0.74
CA GLY A 116 20.00 4.59 0.94
C GLY A 116 19.20 4.50 -0.36
N GLY A 117 19.22 5.58 -1.15
CA GLY A 117 18.55 5.63 -2.46
C GLY A 117 19.08 4.58 -3.45
N ALA A 118 20.39 4.41 -3.51
CA ALA A 118 21.01 3.36 -4.36
C ALA A 118 20.61 1.95 -3.91
N LEU A 119 20.61 1.69 -2.59
CA LEU A 119 20.22 0.38 -2.04
C LEU A 119 18.74 0.07 -2.29
N VAL A 120 17.83 1.03 -2.04
CA VAL A 120 16.40 0.79 -2.27
C VAL A 120 16.07 0.68 -3.74
N TYR A 121 16.75 1.45 -4.60
CA TYR A 121 16.63 1.30 -6.05
C TYR A 121 17.05 -0.10 -6.50
N ALA A 122 18.20 -0.59 -6.07
CA ALA A 122 18.69 -1.93 -6.42
C ALA A 122 17.72 -3.03 -5.92
N ALA A 123 17.22 -2.91 -4.69
CA ALA A 123 16.26 -3.86 -4.12
C ALA A 123 14.93 -3.89 -4.90
N LEU A 124 14.35 -2.71 -5.19
CA LEU A 124 13.08 -2.60 -5.89
C LEU A 124 13.21 -2.93 -7.37
N ALA A 125 14.34 -2.63 -8.02
CA ALA A 125 14.62 -3.07 -9.38
C ALA A 125 14.71 -4.60 -9.44
N TRP A 126 15.45 -5.22 -8.51
CA TRP A 126 15.52 -6.68 -8.41
C TRP A 126 14.12 -7.29 -8.22
N PHE A 127 13.34 -6.78 -7.25
CA PHE A 127 11.96 -7.25 -7.07
C PHE A 127 11.11 -7.05 -8.31
N GLY A 128 11.14 -5.87 -8.93
CA GLY A 128 10.35 -5.52 -10.12
C GLY A 128 10.62 -6.43 -11.30
N PHE A 129 11.89 -6.77 -11.55
CA PHE A 129 12.25 -7.75 -12.60
C PHE A 129 11.75 -9.16 -12.28
N LEU A 130 11.86 -9.63 -11.03
CA LEU A 130 11.32 -10.94 -10.63
C LEU A 130 9.79 -10.97 -10.72
N PHE A 131 9.14 -9.88 -10.31
CA PHE A 131 7.69 -9.72 -10.42
C PHE A 131 7.24 -9.76 -11.89
N MET A 132 7.89 -9.00 -12.75
CA MET A 132 7.62 -9.01 -14.18
C MET A 132 7.89 -10.39 -14.82
N ALA A 133 8.96 -11.06 -14.45
CA ALA A 133 9.30 -12.40 -14.96
C ALA A 133 8.27 -13.47 -14.52
N SER A 134 7.56 -13.28 -13.41
CA SER A 134 6.51 -14.22 -12.98
C SER A 134 5.38 -14.35 -14.01
N PHE A 135 5.16 -13.33 -14.85
CA PHE A 135 4.14 -13.35 -15.90
C PHE A 135 4.48 -14.28 -17.08
N LEU A 136 5.73 -14.72 -17.22
CA LEU A 136 6.13 -15.70 -18.24
C LEU A 136 5.40 -17.05 -18.06
N HIS A 137 4.92 -17.35 -16.86
CA HIS A 137 4.23 -18.58 -16.52
C HIS A 137 2.70 -18.46 -16.56
N VAL A 138 2.15 -17.28 -16.86
CA VAL A 138 0.72 -17.02 -16.88
C VAL A 138 0.08 -17.63 -18.14
N LYS A 139 -0.85 -18.55 -17.95
CA LYS A 139 -1.56 -19.24 -19.05
C LYS A 139 -2.75 -18.46 -19.59
N LYS A 140 -3.45 -17.71 -18.73
CA LYS A 140 -4.65 -16.93 -19.11
C LYS A 140 -4.54 -15.50 -18.61
N TRP A 141 -4.65 -14.57 -19.52
CA TRP A 141 -4.66 -13.15 -19.21
C TRP A 141 -6.07 -12.68 -18.82
N SER A 142 -6.16 -11.98 -17.72
CA SER A 142 -7.36 -11.34 -17.21
C SER A 142 -7.10 -9.86 -16.97
N ILE A 143 -8.15 -9.09 -16.67
CA ILE A 143 -7.97 -7.68 -16.28
C ILE A 143 -7.12 -7.55 -14.99
N VAL A 144 -7.21 -8.51 -14.07
CA VAL A 144 -6.36 -8.56 -12.87
C VAL A 144 -4.90 -8.76 -13.26
N THR A 145 -4.62 -9.72 -14.14
CA THR A 145 -3.28 -9.98 -14.69
C THR A 145 -2.70 -8.73 -15.36
N ALA A 146 -3.51 -8.03 -16.16
CA ALA A 146 -3.11 -6.81 -16.84
C ALA A 146 -2.74 -5.69 -15.85
N PHE A 147 -3.54 -5.47 -14.80
CA PHE A 147 -3.20 -4.50 -13.74
C PHE A 147 -1.87 -4.83 -13.07
N LEU A 148 -1.66 -6.08 -12.67
CA LEU A 148 -0.44 -6.48 -11.96
C LEU A 148 0.80 -6.45 -12.87
N PHE A 149 0.65 -6.82 -14.15
CA PHE A 149 1.74 -6.68 -15.12
C PHE A 149 2.13 -5.21 -15.31
N CYS A 150 1.16 -4.33 -15.57
CA CYS A 150 1.43 -2.89 -15.67
C CYS A 150 2.02 -2.33 -14.39
N ALA A 151 1.59 -2.82 -13.20
CA ALA A 151 2.19 -2.43 -11.93
C ALA A 151 3.70 -2.75 -11.89
N SER A 152 4.13 -3.92 -12.39
CA SER A 152 5.57 -4.26 -12.44
C SER A 152 6.37 -3.31 -13.35
N VAL A 153 5.79 -2.92 -14.48
CA VAL A 153 6.40 -1.94 -15.40
C VAL A 153 6.46 -0.56 -14.75
N TRP A 154 5.34 -0.10 -14.18
CA TRP A 154 5.29 1.21 -13.53
C TRP A 154 6.17 1.29 -12.28
N LEU A 155 6.39 0.18 -11.55
CA LEU A 155 7.36 0.12 -10.48
C LEU A 155 8.76 0.48 -11.00
N LEU A 156 9.21 -0.21 -12.05
CA LEU A 156 10.56 0.02 -12.61
C LEU A 156 10.72 1.45 -13.14
N VAL A 157 9.71 1.98 -13.82
CA VAL A 157 9.73 3.36 -14.31
C VAL A 157 9.72 4.36 -13.14
N GLY A 158 8.86 4.15 -12.14
CA GLY A 158 8.72 5.05 -10.99
C GLY A 158 10.00 5.14 -10.16
N ILE A 159 10.62 4.01 -9.83
CA ILE A 159 11.89 4.02 -9.08
C ILE A 159 13.04 4.64 -9.88
N SER A 160 13.06 4.45 -11.21
CA SER A 160 14.07 5.07 -12.06
C SER A 160 13.94 6.59 -12.09
N LEU A 161 12.70 7.12 -12.18
CA LEU A 161 12.47 8.57 -12.05
C LEU A 161 12.90 9.10 -10.67
N GLY A 162 12.63 8.36 -9.59
CA GLY A 162 13.08 8.70 -8.24
C GLY A 162 14.60 8.72 -8.12
N PHE A 163 15.28 7.76 -8.76
CA PHE A 163 16.74 7.72 -8.77
C PHE A 163 17.35 8.86 -9.60
N VAL A 164 16.76 9.19 -10.75
CA VAL A 164 17.15 10.36 -11.54
C VAL A 164 16.93 11.66 -10.75
N ALA A 165 15.81 11.79 -10.04
CA ALA A 165 15.57 12.94 -9.17
C ALA A 165 16.63 13.04 -8.06
N LEU A 166 17.01 11.92 -7.45
CA LEU A 166 18.08 11.87 -6.44
C LEU A 166 19.41 12.39 -6.99
N LEU A 167 19.78 12.01 -8.22
CA LEU A 167 20.97 12.51 -8.91
C LEU A 167 20.83 14.01 -9.25
N GLY A 168 19.62 14.46 -9.64
CA GLY A 168 19.34 15.88 -9.88
C GLY A 168 19.57 16.75 -8.64
N PHE A 169 19.20 16.27 -7.46
CA PHE A 169 19.51 16.92 -6.19
C PHE A 169 21.01 16.97 -5.86
N SER A 170 21.83 16.14 -6.51
CA SER A 170 23.29 16.18 -6.43
C SER A 170 23.94 17.15 -7.43
N GLY A 171 23.14 17.87 -8.22
CA GLY A 171 23.61 18.83 -9.21
C GLY A 171 23.81 18.25 -10.62
N VAL A 172 23.36 17.00 -10.88
CA VAL A 172 23.34 16.45 -12.23
C VAL A 172 22.17 17.06 -13.02
N ASP A 173 22.46 17.80 -14.08
CA ASP A 173 21.45 18.38 -14.95
C ASP A 173 21.00 17.39 -16.03
N PHE A 174 19.72 17.04 -16.01
CA PHE A 174 19.06 16.19 -17.02
C PHE A 174 18.20 17.01 -18.02
N GLY A 175 18.27 18.33 -18.01
CA GLY A 175 17.43 19.20 -18.84
C GLY A 175 15.94 19.18 -18.50
N ILE A 176 15.58 18.65 -17.31
CA ILE A 176 14.21 18.59 -16.81
C ILE A 176 14.15 19.36 -15.48
N ASP A 177 13.18 20.24 -15.33
CA ASP A 177 12.92 20.89 -14.05
C ASP A 177 12.69 19.87 -12.94
N LEU A 178 13.41 20.06 -11.83
CA LEU A 178 13.44 19.08 -10.74
C LEU A 178 12.07 18.90 -10.06
N ALA A 179 11.29 19.98 -9.93
CA ALA A 179 9.93 19.88 -9.39
C ALA A 179 9.02 19.03 -10.29
N ASN A 180 9.14 19.21 -11.60
CA ASN A 180 8.41 18.42 -12.59
C ASN A 180 8.85 16.95 -12.54
N LEU A 181 10.14 16.66 -12.37
CA LEU A 181 10.66 15.30 -12.24
C LEU A 181 10.14 14.61 -10.96
N VAL A 182 10.13 15.32 -9.82
CA VAL A 182 9.56 14.83 -8.56
C VAL A 182 8.06 14.54 -8.72
N ALA A 183 7.31 15.43 -9.37
CA ALA A 183 5.88 15.21 -9.63
C ALA A 183 5.64 13.97 -10.51
N ARG A 184 6.42 13.77 -11.58
CA ARG A 184 6.35 12.55 -12.42
C ARG A 184 6.64 11.31 -11.60
N HIS A 185 7.70 11.33 -10.77
CA HIS A 185 8.03 10.23 -9.86
C HIS A 185 6.84 9.90 -8.95
N ALA A 186 6.22 10.90 -8.32
CA ALA A 186 5.08 10.71 -7.42
C ALA A 186 3.87 10.11 -8.15
N PHE A 187 3.47 10.66 -9.32
CA PHE A 187 2.35 10.14 -10.10
C PHE A 187 2.59 8.70 -10.58
N ILE A 188 3.79 8.40 -11.08
CA ILE A 188 4.12 7.06 -11.59
C ILE A 188 4.22 6.04 -10.44
N SER A 189 4.85 6.40 -9.33
CA SER A 189 5.02 5.47 -8.20
C SER A 189 3.71 5.18 -7.48
N LEU A 190 2.93 6.22 -7.17
CA LEU A 190 1.63 6.05 -6.50
C LEU A 190 0.55 5.56 -7.47
N GLY A 191 0.34 6.28 -8.57
CA GLY A 191 -0.70 5.98 -9.55
C GLY A 191 -0.42 4.70 -10.33
N GLY A 192 0.84 4.50 -10.75
CA GLY A 192 1.24 3.37 -11.59
C GLY A 192 1.51 2.08 -10.82
N PHE A 193 2.29 2.14 -9.73
CA PHE A 193 2.58 0.92 -8.97
C PHE A 193 1.54 0.66 -7.88
N VAL A 194 1.43 1.55 -6.89
CA VAL A 194 0.60 1.29 -5.71
C VAL A 194 -0.87 1.11 -6.09
N PHE A 195 -1.44 2.05 -6.86
CA PHE A 195 -2.85 1.94 -7.26
C PHE A 195 -3.11 0.78 -8.22
N PHE A 196 -2.20 0.44 -9.13
CA PHE A 196 -2.40 -0.72 -10.01
C PHE A 196 -2.39 -2.04 -9.24
N VAL A 197 -1.50 -2.18 -8.24
CA VAL A 197 -1.55 -3.34 -7.33
C VAL A 197 -2.88 -3.35 -6.59
N VAL A 198 -3.27 -2.25 -5.95
CA VAL A 198 -4.51 -2.15 -5.18
C VAL A 198 -5.73 -2.44 -6.05
N MET A 199 -5.83 -1.86 -7.25
CA MET A 199 -6.93 -2.10 -8.19
C MET A 199 -7.00 -3.57 -8.63
N GLY A 200 -5.86 -4.15 -9.02
CA GLY A 200 -5.76 -5.54 -9.44
C GLY A 200 -6.19 -6.50 -8.32
N VAL A 201 -5.62 -6.36 -7.11
CA VAL A 201 -5.94 -7.24 -5.99
C VAL A 201 -7.35 -7.01 -5.44
N SER A 202 -7.91 -5.80 -5.54
CA SER A 202 -9.29 -5.52 -5.14
C SER A 202 -10.30 -6.38 -5.87
N LEU A 203 -10.07 -6.69 -7.15
CA LEU A 203 -10.97 -7.54 -7.95
C LEU A 203 -10.99 -9.00 -7.47
N VAL A 204 -10.01 -9.40 -6.66
CA VAL A 204 -9.93 -10.75 -6.08
C VAL A 204 -10.32 -10.72 -4.61
N LEU A 205 -9.70 -9.85 -3.81
CA LEU A 205 -9.83 -9.85 -2.36
C LEU A 205 -11.19 -9.31 -1.88
N LEU A 206 -11.73 -8.26 -2.52
CA LEU A 206 -13.02 -7.70 -2.12
C LEU A 206 -14.17 -8.70 -2.34
N PRO A 207 -14.32 -9.33 -3.54
CA PRO A 207 -15.33 -10.36 -3.74
C PRO A 207 -15.14 -11.56 -2.82
N MET A 208 -13.89 -12.00 -2.60
CA MET A 208 -13.57 -13.13 -1.74
C MET A 208 -14.02 -12.90 -0.28
N PHE A 209 -13.70 -11.74 0.29
CA PHE A 209 -14.03 -11.46 1.69
C PHE A 209 -15.49 -11.02 1.89
N SER A 210 -16.13 -10.42 0.89
CA SER A 210 -17.53 -10.01 0.93
C SER A 210 -18.50 -11.09 0.43
N LEU A 211 -17.99 -12.21 -0.14
CA LEU A 211 -18.77 -13.23 -0.84
C LEU A 211 -19.63 -12.63 -1.96
N SER A 212 -19.09 -11.66 -2.69
CA SER A 212 -19.76 -11.02 -3.82
C SER A 212 -19.50 -11.80 -5.10
N HIS A 213 -20.55 -12.09 -5.86
CA HIS A 213 -20.46 -12.86 -7.11
C HIS A 213 -21.14 -12.12 -8.27
N GLY A 214 -20.74 -12.42 -9.50
CA GLY A 214 -21.41 -11.94 -10.70
C GLY A 214 -21.29 -10.45 -10.99
N VAL A 215 -20.38 -9.73 -10.32
CA VAL A 215 -20.15 -8.30 -10.58
C VAL A 215 -19.31 -8.13 -11.85
N SER A 216 -19.85 -7.41 -12.85
CA SER A 216 -19.10 -7.10 -14.07
C SER A 216 -17.86 -6.26 -13.76
N THR A 217 -16.77 -6.52 -14.47
CA THR A 217 -15.49 -5.79 -14.33
C THR A 217 -15.33 -4.67 -15.36
N ILE A 218 -16.41 -4.24 -16.01
CA ILE A 218 -16.35 -3.26 -17.11
C ILE A 218 -15.77 -1.91 -16.65
N TYR A 219 -16.14 -1.45 -15.46
CA TYR A 219 -15.65 -0.18 -14.92
C TYR A 219 -14.15 -0.25 -14.60
N MET A 220 -13.64 -1.42 -14.19
CA MET A 220 -12.20 -1.61 -14.02
C MET A 220 -11.43 -1.58 -15.34
N LYS A 221 -12.04 -2.00 -16.47
CA LYS A 221 -11.44 -1.85 -17.79
C LYS A 221 -11.32 -0.38 -18.17
N PHE A 222 -12.34 0.42 -17.90
CA PHE A 222 -12.25 1.87 -18.08
C PHE A 222 -11.19 2.48 -17.15
N ALA A 223 -11.19 2.14 -15.87
CA ALA A 223 -10.16 2.59 -14.93
C ALA A 223 -8.75 2.25 -15.45
N PHE A 224 -8.53 1.03 -15.95
CA PHE A 224 -7.25 0.59 -16.52
C PHE A 224 -6.80 1.48 -17.69
N VAL A 225 -7.69 1.78 -18.63
CA VAL A 225 -7.37 2.60 -19.79
C VAL A 225 -7.04 4.03 -19.38
N PHE A 226 -7.93 4.69 -18.61
CA PHE A 226 -7.75 6.07 -18.20
C PHE A 226 -6.49 6.26 -17.34
N MET A 227 -6.23 5.35 -16.40
CA MET A 227 -5.04 5.39 -15.55
C MET A 227 -3.76 5.24 -16.38
N ASN A 228 -3.66 4.21 -17.27
CA ASN A 228 -2.46 4.05 -18.09
C ASN A 228 -2.22 5.26 -18.99
N PHE A 229 -3.28 5.78 -19.63
CA PHE A 229 -3.14 6.94 -20.51
C PHE A 229 -2.70 8.18 -19.73
N GLY A 230 -3.27 8.41 -18.54
CA GLY A 230 -2.84 9.48 -17.64
C GLY A 230 -1.37 9.36 -17.24
N LEU A 231 -0.91 8.16 -16.89
CA LEU A 231 0.48 7.92 -16.48
C LEU A 231 1.47 8.07 -17.64
N LEU A 232 1.10 7.67 -18.85
CA LEU A 232 1.89 7.94 -20.06
C LEU A 232 2.06 9.44 -20.29
N LEU A 233 0.98 10.21 -20.14
CA LEU A 233 1.04 11.68 -20.25
C LEU A 233 1.85 12.32 -19.11
N ALA A 234 1.82 11.73 -17.89
CA ALA A 234 2.70 12.15 -16.81
C ALA A 234 4.18 12.01 -17.19
N LEU A 235 4.57 10.89 -17.81
CA LEU A 235 5.94 10.71 -18.33
C LEU A 235 6.35 11.79 -19.33
N LEU A 236 5.42 12.23 -20.18
CA LEU A 236 5.63 13.28 -21.16
C LEU A 236 5.56 14.70 -20.56
N GLY A 237 5.24 14.83 -19.27
CA GLY A 237 5.18 16.12 -18.56
C GLY A 237 3.83 16.86 -18.69
N ALA A 238 2.81 16.25 -19.30
CA ALA A 238 1.47 16.85 -19.43
C ALA A 238 0.65 16.67 -18.13
N LEU A 239 1.15 17.17 -17.00
CA LEU A 239 0.64 16.90 -15.64
C LEU A 239 -0.83 17.35 -15.46
N HIS A 240 -1.26 18.45 -16.03
CA HIS A 240 -2.66 18.90 -15.89
C HIS A 240 -3.66 17.93 -16.53
N VAL A 241 -3.35 17.40 -17.73
CA VAL A 241 -4.18 16.39 -18.39
C VAL A 241 -4.12 15.08 -17.63
N THR A 242 -2.95 14.73 -17.11
CA THR A 242 -2.74 13.56 -16.22
C THR A 242 -3.72 13.56 -15.06
N VAL A 243 -3.83 14.68 -14.31
CA VAL A 243 -4.76 14.79 -13.18
C VAL A 243 -6.18 14.47 -13.60
N GLY A 244 -6.66 15.04 -14.69
CA GLY A 244 -8.01 14.79 -15.20
C GLY A 244 -8.26 13.30 -15.51
N LEU A 245 -7.33 12.66 -16.21
CA LEU A 245 -7.46 11.24 -16.57
C LEU A 245 -7.36 10.31 -15.36
N VAL A 246 -6.46 10.59 -14.42
CA VAL A 246 -6.32 9.84 -13.17
C VAL A 246 -7.59 9.95 -12.33
N VAL A 247 -8.16 11.15 -12.20
CA VAL A 247 -9.45 11.37 -11.51
C VAL A 247 -10.55 10.52 -12.14
N VAL A 248 -10.71 10.56 -13.47
CA VAL A 248 -11.71 9.74 -14.18
C VAL A 248 -11.47 8.25 -13.93
N GLY A 249 -10.22 7.78 -14.02
CA GLY A 249 -9.86 6.39 -13.74
C GLY A 249 -10.21 5.96 -12.32
N LEU A 250 -9.92 6.82 -11.33
CA LEU A 250 -10.24 6.57 -9.91
C LEU A 250 -11.75 6.63 -9.63
N VAL A 251 -12.51 7.47 -10.32
CA VAL A 251 -14.00 7.47 -10.23
C VAL A 251 -14.55 6.11 -10.69
N PHE A 252 -14.08 5.57 -11.81
CA PHE A 252 -14.48 4.23 -12.24
C PHE A 252 -14.07 3.15 -11.23
N TYR A 253 -12.89 3.26 -10.62
CA TYR A 253 -12.46 2.34 -9.57
C TYR A 253 -13.35 2.43 -8.33
N ILE A 254 -13.64 3.63 -7.83
CA ILE A 254 -14.55 3.86 -6.69
C ILE A 254 -15.92 3.25 -6.96
N TYR A 255 -16.45 3.45 -8.16
CA TYR A 255 -17.76 2.90 -8.54
C TYR A 255 -17.74 1.36 -8.56
N GLN A 256 -16.72 0.76 -9.18
CA GLN A 256 -16.55 -0.69 -9.20
C GLN A 256 -16.42 -1.28 -7.79
N TYR A 257 -15.64 -0.62 -6.93
CA TYR A 257 -15.43 -1.01 -5.55
C TYR A 257 -16.75 -0.96 -4.76
N ALA A 258 -17.50 0.14 -4.89
CA ALA A 258 -18.81 0.30 -4.26
C ALA A 258 -19.81 -0.76 -4.74
N LEU A 259 -19.81 -1.11 -6.03
CA LEU A 259 -20.65 -2.18 -6.58
C LEU A 259 -20.33 -3.54 -5.95
N ILE A 260 -19.04 -3.87 -5.78
CA ILE A 260 -18.64 -5.12 -5.13
C ILE A 260 -19.16 -5.15 -3.69
N LEU A 261 -18.99 -4.07 -2.92
CA LEU A 261 -19.46 -4.00 -1.55
C LEU A 261 -21.01 -4.03 -1.45
N LYS A 262 -21.71 -3.40 -2.41
CA LYS A 262 -23.18 -3.42 -2.47
C LYS A 262 -23.70 -4.84 -2.72
N ASN A 263 -23.05 -5.60 -3.58
CA ASN A 263 -23.46 -6.96 -3.96
C ASN A 263 -22.95 -8.04 -2.99
N ARG A 264 -22.47 -7.67 -1.81
CA ARG A 264 -22.02 -8.64 -0.81
C ARG A 264 -23.15 -9.56 -0.36
N MET A 265 -22.86 -10.85 -0.26
CA MET A 265 -23.76 -11.82 0.35
C MET A 265 -23.52 -12.00 1.85
N ARG A 266 -22.32 -11.66 2.32
CA ARG A 266 -21.97 -11.71 3.74
C ARG A 266 -22.72 -10.64 4.52
N LYS A 267 -23.71 -11.06 5.33
CA LYS A 267 -24.59 -10.16 6.09
C LYS A 267 -23.86 -9.50 7.27
N LYS A 268 -23.05 -10.28 8.01
CA LYS A 268 -22.28 -9.75 9.16
C LYS A 268 -21.23 -8.75 8.65
N ARG A 269 -21.32 -7.53 9.16
CA ARG A 269 -20.31 -6.48 8.91
C ARG A 269 -19.24 -6.60 9.98
N GLU A 270 -18.05 -7.01 9.59
CA GLU A 270 -16.89 -7.12 10.48
C GLU A 270 -16.04 -5.85 10.35
N TYR A 271 -15.05 -5.68 11.26
CA TYR A 271 -14.08 -4.58 11.22
C TYR A 271 -13.43 -4.41 9.83
N TRP A 272 -13.18 -5.50 9.09
CA TRP A 272 -12.70 -5.44 7.69
C TRP A 272 -13.61 -4.58 6.81
N PHE A 273 -14.94 -4.82 6.87
CA PHE A 273 -15.90 -4.09 6.06
C PHE A 273 -15.88 -2.59 6.34
N TYR A 274 -15.77 -2.20 7.61
CA TYR A 274 -15.71 -0.80 7.99
C TYR A 274 -14.40 -0.14 7.58
N HIS A 275 -13.25 -0.86 7.68
CA HIS A 275 -11.97 -0.38 7.16
C HIS A 275 -12.04 -0.09 5.65
N VAL A 276 -12.52 -1.04 4.85
CA VAL A 276 -12.60 -0.85 3.40
C VAL A 276 -13.64 0.20 2.99
N SER A 277 -14.72 0.36 3.78
CA SER A 277 -15.71 1.43 3.56
C SER A 277 -15.14 2.81 3.89
N PHE A 278 -14.39 2.94 4.98
CA PHE A 278 -13.72 4.20 5.34
C PHE A 278 -12.60 4.55 4.34
N ALA A 279 -11.87 3.54 3.85
CA ALA A 279 -10.91 3.73 2.77
C ALA A 279 -11.57 4.33 1.51
N LEU A 280 -12.72 3.78 1.08
CA LEU A 280 -13.46 4.29 -0.06
C LEU A 280 -13.93 5.73 0.14
N PHE A 281 -14.46 6.04 1.31
CA PHE A 281 -14.84 7.41 1.70
C PHE A 281 -13.64 8.37 1.63
N SER A 282 -12.51 7.97 2.21
CA SER A 282 -11.28 8.78 2.20
C SER A 282 -10.73 9.01 0.80
N LEU A 283 -10.78 8.00 -0.07
CA LEU A 283 -10.38 8.16 -1.48
C LEU A 283 -11.28 9.17 -2.20
N SER A 284 -12.57 9.17 -1.90
CA SER A 284 -13.51 10.15 -2.49
C SER A 284 -13.16 11.57 -2.05
N LEU A 285 -12.82 11.79 -0.77
CA LEU A 285 -12.35 13.09 -0.28
C LEU A 285 -11.01 13.48 -0.94
N ALA A 286 -10.09 12.54 -1.07
CA ALA A 286 -8.80 12.78 -1.72
C ALA A 286 -8.97 13.25 -3.17
N LEU A 287 -9.91 12.68 -3.92
CA LEU A 287 -10.20 13.11 -5.29
C LEU A 287 -10.73 14.56 -5.35
N VAL A 288 -11.63 14.92 -4.43
CA VAL A 288 -12.18 16.28 -4.38
C VAL A 288 -11.07 17.28 -4.07
N PHE A 289 -10.31 17.07 -2.99
CA PHE A 289 -9.24 17.98 -2.60
C PHE A 289 -8.10 18.00 -3.63
N GLY A 290 -7.74 16.85 -4.20
CA GLY A 290 -6.69 16.73 -5.20
C GLY A 290 -7.04 17.43 -6.51
N PHE A 291 -8.29 17.30 -6.98
CA PHE A 291 -8.76 18.02 -8.16
C PHE A 291 -8.79 19.53 -7.93
N LEU A 292 -9.37 19.98 -6.80
CA LEU A 292 -9.40 21.40 -6.46
C LEU A 292 -7.99 21.97 -6.30
N GLY A 293 -7.09 21.28 -5.61
CA GLY A 293 -5.70 21.70 -5.42
C GLY A 293 -4.92 21.81 -6.72
N ALA A 294 -5.13 20.85 -7.65
CA ALA A 294 -4.49 20.91 -8.96
C ALA A 294 -5.01 22.05 -9.84
N MET A 295 -6.32 22.37 -9.75
CA MET A 295 -6.92 23.47 -10.51
C MET A 295 -6.55 24.85 -9.96
N SER A 296 -6.45 24.98 -8.64
CA SER A 296 -6.08 26.24 -7.99
C SER A 296 -4.57 26.41 -7.74
N MET A 297 -3.76 25.40 -8.02
CA MET A 297 -2.32 25.33 -7.69
C MET A 297 -2.04 25.52 -6.18
N ASP A 298 -2.98 25.07 -5.34
CA ASP A 298 -2.91 25.21 -3.89
C ASP A 298 -2.24 23.98 -3.26
N GLU A 299 -1.01 24.16 -2.76
CA GLU A 299 -0.25 23.09 -2.10
C GLU A 299 -0.95 22.53 -0.84
N ASN A 300 -1.74 23.34 -0.12
CA ASN A 300 -2.43 22.86 1.08
C ASN A 300 -3.55 21.89 0.72
N LEU A 301 -4.31 22.17 -0.33
CA LEU A 301 -5.33 21.24 -0.85
C LEU A 301 -4.68 19.96 -1.36
N ILE A 302 -3.51 20.03 -2.01
CA ILE A 302 -2.75 18.86 -2.43
C ILE A 302 -2.26 18.04 -1.20
N LYS A 303 -1.77 18.68 -0.14
CA LYS A 303 -1.39 17.98 1.10
C LYS A 303 -2.58 17.29 1.78
N ILE A 304 -3.75 17.93 1.80
CA ILE A 304 -4.99 17.35 2.31
C ILE A 304 -5.36 16.11 1.46
N ALA A 305 -5.26 16.22 0.14
CA ALA A 305 -5.51 15.08 -0.76
C ALA A 305 -4.52 13.93 -0.51
N LEU A 306 -3.23 14.23 -0.39
CA LEU A 306 -2.20 13.24 -0.03
C LEU A 306 -2.48 12.58 1.32
N TRP A 307 -2.93 13.34 2.32
CA TRP A 307 -3.33 12.81 3.61
C TRP A 307 -4.45 11.78 3.48
N PHE A 308 -5.54 12.13 2.80
CA PHE A 308 -6.67 11.23 2.63
C PHE A 308 -6.38 10.04 1.73
N VAL A 309 -5.54 10.18 0.68
CA VAL A 309 -5.17 9.05 -0.15
C VAL A 309 -4.19 8.11 0.53
N LEU A 310 -3.23 8.62 1.29
CA LEU A 310 -2.20 7.78 1.92
C LEU A 310 -2.69 7.20 3.25
N VAL A 311 -3.08 8.05 4.20
CA VAL A 311 -3.44 7.62 5.55
C VAL A 311 -4.92 7.26 5.63
N GLY A 312 -5.80 7.99 4.94
CA GLY A 312 -7.21 7.66 4.89
C GLY A 312 -7.48 6.37 4.10
N PHE A 313 -7.13 6.34 2.82
CA PHE A 313 -7.36 5.19 1.95
C PHE A 313 -6.31 4.10 2.15
N GLY A 314 -5.02 4.42 1.94
CA GLY A 314 -3.95 3.42 1.91
C GLY A 314 -3.82 2.63 3.21
N PHE A 315 -3.77 3.32 4.36
CA PHE A 315 -3.69 2.68 5.67
C PHE A 315 -4.90 1.78 5.95
N HIS A 316 -6.13 2.31 5.78
CA HIS A 316 -7.33 1.54 6.09
C HIS A 316 -7.52 0.36 5.13
N PHE A 317 -7.18 0.52 3.85
CA PHE A 317 -7.20 -0.58 2.89
C PHE A 317 -6.21 -1.68 3.31
N ILE A 318 -4.97 -1.32 3.62
CA ILE A 318 -3.92 -2.26 4.04
C ILE A 318 -4.31 -2.96 5.35
N VAL A 319 -4.68 -2.21 6.39
CA VAL A 319 -4.98 -2.77 7.72
C VAL A 319 -6.20 -3.68 7.67
N GLY A 320 -7.26 -3.27 6.96
CA GLY A 320 -8.42 -4.13 6.75
C GLY A 320 -8.03 -5.48 6.15
N HIS A 321 -7.17 -5.48 5.14
CA HIS A 321 -6.72 -6.72 4.49
C HIS A 321 -5.74 -7.51 5.35
N LEU A 322 -4.86 -6.86 6.13
CA LEU A 322 -3.96 -7.55 7.07
C LEU A 322 -4.73 -8.37 8.11
N TYR A 323 -5.87 -7.87 8.60
CA TYR A 323 -6.74 -8.62 9.51
C TYR A 323 -7.38 -9.88 8.89
N LYS A 324 -7.33 -10.02 7.58
CA LYS A 324 -7.79 -11.25 6.87
C LYS A 324 -6.61 -12.11 6.41
N ILE A 325 -5.56 -11.48 5.91
CA ILE A 325 -4.43 -12.16 5.30
C ILE A 325 -3.54 -12.82 6.36
N LEU A 326 -3.17 -12.10 7.43
CA LEU A 326 -2.24 -12.65 8.42
C LEU A 326 -2.80 -13.89 9.16
N PRO A 327 -4.06 -13.90 9.66
CA PRO A 327 -4.63 -15.12 10.24
C PRO A 327 -4.68 -16.29 9.26
N PHE A 328 -5.02 -16.00 7.97
CA PHE A 328 -5.06 -17.02 6.93
C PHE A 328 -3.67 -17.65 6.70
N LEU A 329 -2.61 -16.85 6.62
CA LEU A 329 -1.24 -17.35 6.40
C LEU A 329 -0.78 -18.24 7.57
N ILE A 330 -1.04 -17.80 8.80
CA ILE A 330 -0.68 -18.57 10.00
C ILE A 330 -1.51 -19.85 10.07
N TRP A 331 -2.80 -19.77 9.82
CA TRP A 331 -3.69 -20.91 9.83
C TRP A 331 -3.27 -21.94 8.77
N TYR A 332 -2.99 -21.46 7.57
CA TYR A 332 -2.60 -22.31 6.46
C TYR A 332 -1.30 -23.08 6.74
N GLU A 333 -0.24 -22.42 7.17
CA GLU A 333 1.09 -23.04 7.36
C GLU A 333 1.20 -23.84 8.67
N PHE A 334 0.62 -23.35 9.76
CA PHE A 334 0.87 -23.93 11.08
C PHE A 334 -0.32 -24.71 11.67
N ILE A 335 -1.54 -24.40 11.28
CA ILE A 335 -2.75 -24.95 11.90
C ILE A 335 -3.42 -25.99 11.00
N SER A 336 -3.47 -25.76 9.67
CA SER A 336 -4.15 -26.69 8.75
C SER A 336 -3.60 -28.13 8.79
N PRO A 337 -2.29 -28.39 9.03
CA PRO A 337 -1.78 -29.77 9.17
C PRO A 337 -2.29 -30.50 10.43
N LEU A 338 -2.90 -29.78 11.37
CA LEU A 338 -3.43 -30.31 12.63
C LEU A 338 -4.93 -30.63 12.53
N VAL A 339 -5.60 -30.21 11.44
CA VAL A 339 -7.02 -30.50 11.22
C VAL A 339 -7.25 -32.02 11.19
N GLY A 340 -8.25 -32.48 11.93
CA GLY A 340 -8.55 -33.90 12.08
C GLY A 340 -7.69 -34.64 13.14
N LYS A 341 -6.60 -34.02 13.63
CA LYS A 341 -5.74 -34.61 14.67
C LYS A 341 -6.03 -34.02 16.05
N GLN A 342 -6.44 -32.76 16.10
CA GLN A 342 -6.82 -32.06 17.33
C GLN A 342 -7.82 -30.95 17.04
N LYS A 343 -8.43 -30.37 18.10
CA LYS A 343 -9.26 -29.19 17.96
C LYS A 343 -8.41 -27.99 17.56
N VAL A 344 -8.76 -27.34 16.44
CA VAL A 344 -8.04 -26.17 15.91
C VAL A 344 -8.94 -24.94 15.91
N PRO A 345 -8.39 -23.72 16.09
CA PRO A 345 -9.16 -22.49 16.01
C PRO A 345 -9.62 -22.22 14.59
N MET A 346 -10.78 -21.59 14.46
CA MET A 346 -11.26 -21.01 13.20
C MET A 346 -10.59 -19.66 12.96
N LEU A 347 -10.50 -19.22 11.70
CA LEU A 347 -9.85 -17.95 11.33
C LEU A 347 -10.35 -16.73 12.10
N HIS A 348 -11.65 -16.66 12.40
CA HIS A 348 -12.24 -15.54 13.13
C HIS A 348 -11.91 -15.55 14.64
N GLU A 349 -11.57 -16.71 15.21
CA GLU A 349 -11.18 -16.86 16.61
C GLU A 349 -9.73 -16.41 16.84
N MET A 350 -8.94 -16.26 15.77
CA MET A 350 -7.54 -15.84 15.84
C MET A 350 -7.37 -14.34 15.97
N ILE A 351 -8.43 -13.54 15.89
CA ILE A 351 -8.40 -12.08 15.97
C ILE A 351 -9.10 -11.61 17.24
N ASP A 352 -8.44 -10.73 18.01
CA ASP A 352 -9.09 -9.94 19.05
C ASP A 352 -10.05 -8.93 18.41
N GLU A 353 -11.33 -9.32 18.28
CA GLU A 353 -12.37 -8.52 17.61
C GLU A 353 -12.54 -7.15 18.30
N LYS A 354 -12.50 -7.09 19.65
CA LYS A 354 -12.61 -5.83 20.39
C LYS A 354 -11.44 -4.89 20.11
N GLY A 355 -10.22 -5.42 20.16
CA GLY A 355 -9.03 -4.66 19.83
C GLY A 355 -9.05 -4.13 18.40
N ALA A 356 -9.53 -4.92 17.43
CA ALA A 356 -9.66 -4.52 16.04
C ALA A 356 -10.68 -3.38 15.84
N TYR A 357 -11.81 -3.38 16.56
CA TYR A 357 -12.77 -2.27 16.51
C TYR A 357 -12.25 -1.00 17.20
N ILE A 358 -11.55 -1.11 18.32
CA ILE A 358 -10.92 0.05 18.98
C ILE A 358 -9.89 0.68 18.03
N GLN A 359 -9.05 -0.15 17.41
CA GLN A 359 -8.07 0.30 16.43
C GLN A 359 -8.73 1.03 15.25
N LEU A 360 -9.81 0.47 14.67
CA LEU A 360 -10.58 1.06 13.59
C LEU A 360 -11.12 2.44 13.97
N ILE A 361 -11.77 2.55 15.13
CA ILE A 361 -12.38 3.79 15.61
C ILE A 361 -11.29 4.86 15.80
N LEU A 362 -10.24 4.53 16.53
CA LEU A 362 -9.14 5.47 16.79
C LEU A 362 -8.43 5.93 15.52
N SER A 363 -8.17 5.00 14.58
CA SER A 363 -7.54 5.39 13.32
C SER A 363 -8.45 6.25 12.45
N SER A 364 -9.74 5.92 12.35
CA SER A 364 -10.69 6.73 11.58
C SER A 364 -10.84 8.14 12.14
N PHE A 365 -10.98 8.27 13.46
CA PHE A 365 -10.99 9.59 14.11
C PHE A 365 -9.66 10.32 13.96
N GLY A 366 -8.52 9.63 14.11
CA GLY A 366 -7.20 10.22 13.92
C GLY A 366 -7.02 10.81 12.52
N VAL A 367 -7.45 10.10 11.48
CA VAL A 367 -7.43 10.59 10.09
C VAL A 367 -8.28 11.84 9.92
N LEU A 368 -9.51 11.83 10.43
CA LEU A 368 -10.44 12.97 10.29
C LEU A 368 -9.96 14.18 11.09
N ILE A 369 -9.54 14.00 12.34
CA ILE A 369 -9.05 15.08 13.21
C ILE A 369 -7.79 15.72 12.58
N TYR A 370 -6.84 14.92 12.10
CA TYR A 370 -5.65 15.47 11.44
C TYR A 370 -6.02 16.21 10.16
N GLY A 371 -6.93 15.67 9.34
CA GLY A 371 -7.44 16.34 8.14
C GLY A 371 -8.09 17.69 8.47
N ILE A 372 -8.90 17.78 9.53
CA ILE A 372 -9.47 19.04 10.03
C ILE A 372 -8.35 20.01 10.47
N GLY A 373 -7.33 19.50 11.15
CA GLY A 373 -6.15 20.28 11.55
C GLY A 373 -5.41 20.88 10.37
N LEU A 374 -5.29 20.15 9.25
CA LEU A 374 -4.70 20.66 8.00
C LEU A 374 -5.56 21.77 7.39
N VAL A 375 -6.89 21.61 7.36
CA VAL A 375 -7.82 22.62 6.82
C VAL A 375 -7.80 23.90 7.64
N LEU A 376 -7.78 23.77 8.97
CA LEU A 376 -7.84 24.91 9.91
C LEU A 376 -6.46 25.51 10.23
N HIS A 377 -5.39 24.86 9.82
CA HIS A 377 -4.00 25.23 10.19
C HIS A 377 -3.76 25.29 11.71
N VAL A 378 -4.41 24.40 12.49
CA VAL A 378 -4.34 24.38 13.96
C VAL A 378 -3.47 23.24 14.45
N LYS A 379 -2.28 23.54 14.95
CA LYS A 379 -1.26 22.57 15.39
C LYS A 379 -1.77 21.63 16.50
N SER A 380 -2.54 22.12 17.47
CA SER A 380 -3.10 21.27 18.54
C SER A 380 -4.04 20.19 18.02
N ILE A 381 -4.82 20.48 16.97
CA ILE A 381 -5.71 19.50 16.31
C ILE A 381 -4.87 18.48 15.54
N LEU A 382 -3.80 18.90 14.86
CA LEU A 382 -2.87 17.97 14.20
C LEU A 382 -2.25 16.99 15.20
N ILE A 383 -1.74 17.50 16.35
CA ILE A 383 -1.16 16.68 17.41
C ILE A 383 -2.18 15.67 17.95
N LEU A 384 -3.43 16.09 18.20
CA LEU A 384 -4.48 15.19 18.66
C LEU A 384 -4.73 14.06 17.66
N GLY A 385 -4.78 14.38 16.35
CA GLY A 385 -4.89 13.38 15.28
C GLY A 385 -3.74 12.38 15.30
N VAL A 386 -2.49 12.84 15.46
CA VAL A 386 -1.30 11.96 15.54
C VAL A 386 -1.36 11.07 16.77
N VAL A 387 -1.77 11.59 17.93
CA VAL A 387 -1.94 10.78 19.17
C VAL A 387 -2.96 9.67 18.96
N CYS A 388 -4.12 9.98 18.35
CA CYS A 388 -5.12 8.96 18.02
C CYS A 388 -4.56 7.87 17.09
N LEU A 389 -3.81 8.26 16.06
CA LEU A 389 -3.17 7.32 15.13
C LEU A 389 -2.10 6.46 15.81
N LEU A 390 -1.30 7.04 16.70
CA LEU A 390 -0.28 6.30 17.45
C LEU A 390 -0.92 5.24 18.35
N VAL A 391 -1.96 5.60 19.10
CA VAL A 391 -2.70 4.64 19.93
C VAL A 391 -3.35 3.57 19.06
N ALA A 392 -3.93 3.93 17.91
CA ALA A 392 -4.47 2.97 16.95
C ALA A 392 -3.40 1.99 16.43
N ALA A 393 -2.19 2.47 16.13
CA ALA A 393 -1.09 1.61 15.69
C ALA A 393 -0.62 0.65 16.79
N LEU A 394 -0.62 1.06 18.05
CA LEU A 394 -0.33 0.18 19.18
C LEU A 394 -1.40 -0.92 19.35
N PHE A 395 -2.68 -0.58 19.18
CA PHE A 395 -3.75 -1.59 19.16
C PHE A 395 -3.62 -2.55 17.97
N LEU A 396 -3.27 -2.05 16.77
CA LEU A 396 -2.98 -2.88 15.61
C LEU A 396 -1.87 -3.88 15.90
N LEU A 397 -0.75 -3.40 16.46
CA LEU A 397 0.38 -4.26 16.83
C LEU A 397 -0.02 -5.32 17.85
N LYS A 398 -0.78 -4.94 18.88
CA LYS A 398 -1.29 -5.87 19.90
C LYS A 398 -2.14 -6.97 19.29
N VAL A 399 -3.11 -6.62 18.42
CA VAL A 399 -4.03 -7.57 17.78
C VAL A 399 -3.26 -8.52 16.86
N LEU A 400 -2.41 -7.98 15.98
CA LEU A 400 -1.64 -8.82 15.03
C LEU A 400 -0.59 -9.68 15.73
N TYR A 401 0.02 -9.20 16.82
CA TYR A 401 0.91 -10.01 17.65
C TYR A 401 0.15 -11.14 18.36
N GLY A 402 -1.06 -10.87 18.87
CA GLY A 402 -1.95 -11.90 19.41
C GLY A 402 -2.25 -12.99 18.38
N THR A 403 -2.56 -12.60 17.14
CA THR A 403 -2.74 -13.52 16.00
C THR A 403 -1.48 -14.33 15.72
N TYR A 404 -0.32 -13.68 15.72
CA TYR A 404 0.98 -14.35 15.46
C TYR A 404 1.30 -15.46 16.46
N LYS A 405 0.86 -15.36 17.72
CA LYS A 405 1.08 -16.39 18.74
C LYS A 405 0.44 -17.73 18.39
N PHE A 406 -0.61 -17.75 17.54
CA PHE A 406 -1.24 -19.00 17.11
C PHE A 406 -0.34 -19.92 16.30
N LYS A 407 0.76 -19.41 15.74
CA LYS A 407 1.78 -20.27 15.10
C LYS A 407 2.32 -21.36 16.03
N ASN A 408 2.27 -21.15 17.35
CA ASN A 408 2.76 -22.09 18.36
C ASN A 408 1.68 -23.06 18.84
N THR A 409 0.47 -23.03 18.28
CA THR A 409 -0.67 -23.88 18.71
C THR A 409 -0.42 -25.37 18.46
N GLY A 410 0.48 -25.72 17.54
CA GLY A 410 0.87 -27.11 17.26
C GLY A 410 2.01 -27.65 18.12
N VAL A 411 2.65 -26.79 18.91
CA VAL A 411 3.70 -27.21 19.87
C VAL A 411 3.00 -27.55 21.16
N THR A 412 2.52 -28.78 21.29
CA THR A 412 2.14 -29.31 22.60
C THR A 412 3.37 -29.26 23.50
N LYS A 413 3.24 -28.52 24.60
CA LYS A 413 4.19 -28.59 25.71
C LYS A 413 4.21 -30.00 26.29
#